data_2412aa8a809ee6b12a79b27e98603f7c
#
_entry.id   2412aa8a809ee6b12a79b27e98603f7c
#
_cell.length_a   1.000
_cell.length_b   1.000
_cell.length_c   1.000
_cell.angle_alpha   90.00
_cell.angle_beta   90.00
_cell.angle_gamma   90.00
#
_symmetry.space_group_name_H-M   'P 1'
#
loop_
_entity.id
_entity.type
_entity.pdbx_description
1 polymer ?
#
loop_
_entity_poly.entity_id
_entity_poly.type
_entity_poly.pdbx_seq_one_letter_code
_entity_poly.pdbx_strand_id
1 'polypeptide(L)'
;MTEAECIALKQQAFRKYFHSLNEQQQQAVFSVNGPVLVLAGAGSGKTTAIISRIVNMIYFGDGYAQADGYLPEEDAVWLQAYIDGKEPEDVERLREILAIAPIRPWNILAITFTNKAAGEMRARLASTLGEELASSVHASTFHSACVQILRRSIERLGYGSDFAIYDADDSRKLMKSCLADCNVSEKQFPPRGIVQEISNAKDA
;
A
#
# COMPACT_ATOMS: atom_id res chain seq x y z
N MET A 1 -4.67 27.29 -26.10
CA MET A 1 -3.49 26.89 -25.29
C MET A 1 -2.59 25.97 -26.11
N THR A 2 -1.29 26.07 -25.93
CA THR A 2 -0.32 25.13 -26.51
C THR A 2 -0.36 23.81 -25.73
N GLU A 3 0.16 22.74 -26.33
CA GLU A 3 0.29 21.43 -25.67
C GLU A 3 1.06 21.54 -24.34
N ALA A 4 2.16 22.28 -24.32
CA ALA A 4 2.97 22.49 -23.12
C ALA A 4 2.21 23.25 -22.01
N GLU A 5 1.37 24.23 -22.39
CA GLU A 5 0.52 24.96 -21.44
C GLU A 5 -0.57 24.06 -20.85
N CYS A 6 -1.17 23.17 -21.65
CA CYS A 6 -2.16 22.20 -21.17
C CYS A 6 -1.54 21.23 -20.14
N ILE A 7 -0.37 20.67 -20.45
CA ILE A 7 0.37 19.78 -19.54
C ILE A 7 0.70 20.52 -18.24
N ALA A 8 1.24 21.74 -18.33
CA ALA A 8 1.60 22.54 -17.17
C ALA A 8 0.40 22.84 -16.27
N LEU A 9 -0.75 23.15 -16.87
CA LEU A 9 -1.99 23.45 -16.13
C LEU A 9 -2.49 22.21 -15.39
N LYS A 10 -2.53 21.06 -16.04
CA LYS A 10 -2.88 19.77 -15.40
C LYS A 10 -1.94 19.47 -14.23
N GLN A 11 -0.63 19.60 -14.42
CA GLN A 11 0.35 19.36 -13.35
C GLN A 11 0.22 20.35 -12.19
N GLN A 12 -0.14 21.59 -12.44
CA GLN A 12 -0.44 22.58 -11.39
C GLN A 12 -1.68 22.17 -10.59
N ALA A 13 -2.73 21.68 -11.24
CA ALA A 13 -3.91 21.17 -10.56
C ALA A 13 -3.59 19.98 -9.63
N PHE A 14 -2.74 19.03 -10.04
CA PHE A 14 -2.22 17.99 -9.16
C PHE A 14 -1.49 18.54 -7.95
N ARG A 15 -0.59 19.51 -8.14
CA ARG A 15 0.15 20.14 -7.04
C ARG A 15 -0.77 20.88 -6.08
N LYS A 16 -1.82 21.51 -6.59
CA LYS A 16 -2.86 22.15 -5.79
C LYS A 16 -3.64 21.11 -4.96
N TYR A 17 -4.07 20.00 -5.56
CA TYR A 17 -4.78 18.94 -4.86
C TYR A 17 -3.95 18.35 -3.71
N PHE A 18 -2.66 18.11 -3.96
CA PHE A 18 -1.73 17.60 -2.95
C PHE A 18 -0.91 18.70 -2.25
N HIS A 19 -1.46 19.92 -2.12
CA HIS A 19 -0.75 21.08 -1.58
C HIS A 19 -0.24 20.93 -0.14
N SER A 20 -0.84 20.02 0.65
CA SER A 20 -0.40 19.71 2.01
C SER A 20 0.93 18.94 2.07
N LEU A 21 1.42 18.43 0.94
CA LEU A 21 2.66 17.69 0.81
C LEU A 21 3.80 18.62 0.36
N ASN A 22 5.00 18.39 0.90
CA ASN A 22 6.19 19.05 0.38
C ASN A 22 6.61 18.47 -0.99
N GLU A 23 7.54 19.14 -1.68
CA GLU A 23 7.96 18.75 -3.03
C GLU A 23 8.46 17.31 -3.14
N GLN A 24 9.25 16.84 -2.17
CA GLN A 24 9.77 15.47 -2.16
C GLN A 24 8.66 14.43 -1.96
N GLN A 25 7.69 14.73 -1.10
CA GLN A 25 6.51 13.89 -0.91
C GLN A 25 5.64 13.88 -2.17
N GLN A 26 5.41 15.03 -2.82
CA GLN A 26 4.70 15.12 -4.09
C GLN A 26 5.39 14.29 -5.18
N GLN A 27 6.71 14.38 -5.27
CA GLN A 27 7.50 13.56 -6.20
C GLN A 27 7.29 12.06 -5.98
N ALA A 28 7.31 11.61 -4.71
CA ALA A 28 7.03 10.22 -4.37
C ALA A 28 5.58 9.81 -4.69
N VAL A 29 4.61 10.69 -4.51
CA VAL A 29 3.19 10.47 -4.80
C VAL A 29 2.94 10.34 -6.30
N PHE A 30 3.57 11.19 -7.11
CA PHE A 30 3.37 11.23 -8.56
C PHE A 30 4.17 10.19 -9.33
N SER A 31 5.21 9.60 -8.72
CA SER A 31 5.98 8.50 -9.34
C SER A 31 5.22 7.18 -9.20
N VAL A 32 4.19 6.96 -10.00
CA VAL A 32 3.30 5.79 -9.89
C VAL A 32 3.98 4.52 -10.38
N ASN A 33 4.69 4.57 -11.50
CA ASN A 33 5.29 3.42 -12.16
C ASN A 33 6.71 3.11 -11.67
N GLY A 34 7.06 1.82 -11.66
CA GLY A 34 8.39 1.34 -11.29
C GLY A 34 8.66 1.33 -9.78
N PRO A 35 9.83 0.81 -9.38
CA PRO A 35 10.24 0.77 -7.97
C PRO A 35 10.63 2.15 -7.47
N VAL A 36 10.04 2.56 -6.33
CA VAL A 36 10.33 3.84 -5.68
C VAL A 36 10.79 3.57 -4.25
N LEU A 37 12.00 4.03 -3.91
CA LEU A 37 12.54 4.00 -2.55
C LEU A 37 12.46 5.40 -1.93
N VAL A 38 11.73 5.53 -0.82
CA VAL A 38 11.61 6.78 -0.06
C VAL A 38 12.39 6.67 1.23
N LEU A 39 13.49 7.41 1.35
CA LEU A 39 14.28 7.52 2.58
C LEU A 39 13.76 8.68 3.41
N ALA A 40 13.23 8.38 4.58
CA ALA A 40 12.58 9.38 5.41
C ALA A 40 12.76 9.11 6.91
N GLY A 41 13.14 10.12 7.69
CA GLY A 41 13.31 10.05 9.14
C GLY A 41 12.00 9.92 9.93
N ALA A 42 12.07 9.75 11.23
CA ALA A 42 10.91 9.77 12.09
C ALA A 42 10.21 11.16 12.01
N GLY A 43 8.88 11.19 11.98
CA GLY A 43 8.11 12.43 11.89
C GLY A 43 8.08 13.13 10.52
N SER A 44 8.74 12.59 9.50
CA SER A 44 8.82 13.19 8.14
C SER A 44 7.54 13.07 7.31
N GLY A 45 6.44 12.54 7.86
CA GLY A 45 5.20 12.38 7.11
C GLY A 45 5.15 11.17 6.16
N LYS A 46 6.00 10.13 6.37
CA LYS A 46 5.99 8.90 5.54
C LYS A 46 4.61 8.31 5.32
N THR A 47 3.85 8.16 6.40
CA THR A 47 2.49 7.58 6.32
C THR A 47 1.58 8.47 5.48
N THR A 48 1.66 9.79 5.62
CA THR A 48 0.89 10.74 4.82
C THR A 48 1.25 10.59 3.34
N ALA A 49 2.53 10.53 2.99
CA ALA A 49 2.97 10.34 1.62
C ALA A 49 2.48 9.01 1.02
N ILE A 50 2.52 7.90 1.80
CA ILE A 50 2.00 6.59 1.35
C ILE A 50 0.49 6.64 1.11
N ILE A 51 -0.29 7.21 2.03
CA ILE A 51 -1.74 7.37 1.87
C ILE A 51 -2.04 8.23 0.65
N SER A 52 -1.40 9.39 0.51
CA SER A 52 -1.59 10.27 -0.65
C SER A 52 -1.20 9.60 -1.96
N ARG A 53 -0.16 8.74 -1.96
CA ARG A 53 0.21 7.94 -3.13
C ARG A 53 -0.88 6.94 -3.50
N ILE A 54 -1.47 6.25 -2.52
CA ILE A 54 -2.60 5.33 -2.75
C ILE A 54 -3.81 6.10 -3.31
N VAL A 55 -4.12 7.25 -2.74
CA VAL A 55 -5.20 8.14 -3.23
C VAL A 55 -4.92 8.57 -4.67
N ASN A 56 -3.70 9.01 -4.98
CA ASN A 56 -3.31 9.39 -6.34
C ASN A 56 -3.49 8.22 -7.32
N MET A 57 -3.04 7.02 -6.95
CA MET A 57 -3.19 5.83 -7.80
C MET A 57 -4.65 5.47 -8.06
N ILE A 58 -5.52 5.61 -7.06
CA ILE A 58 -6.96 5.27 -7.18
C ILE A 58 -7.73 6.34 -7.96
N TYR A 59 -7.48 7.61 -7.69
CA TYR A 59 -8.24 8.71 -8.30
C TYR A 59 -7.72 9.08 -9.67
N PHE A 60 -6.40 9.17 -9.81
CA PHE A 60 -5.79 9.78 -10.99
C PHE A 60 -4.86 8.84 -11.78
N GLY A 61 -4.44 7.70 -11.18
CA GLY A 61 -3.50 6.79 -11.85
C GLY A 61 -2.16 7.46 -12.14
N ASP A 62 -1.73 7.41 -13.39
CA ASP A 62 -0.47 8.01 -13.87
C ASP A 62 -0.69 9.39 -14.54
N GLY A 63 -1.79 10.06 -14.21
CA GLY A 63 -2.20 11.30 -14.86
C GLY A 63 -1.19 12.46 -14.75
N TYR A 64 -0.36 12.50 -13.69
CA TYR A 64 0.69 13.52 -13.56
C TYR A 64 1.82 13.33 -14.57
N ALA A 65 2.33 12.10 -14.71
CA ALA A 65 3.48 11.80 -15.57
C ALA A 65 3.08 11.69 -17.04
N GLN A 66 1.88 11.20 -17.32
CA GLN A 66 1.35 11.01 -18.67
C GLN A 66 0.37 12.11 -19.11
N ALA A 67 0.36 13.26 -18.43
CA ALA A 67 -0.47 14.37 -18.82
C ALA A 67 -0.26 14.71 -20.31
N ASP A 68 -1.33 14.60 -21.09
CA ASP A 68 -1.30 14.93 -22.51
C ASP A 68 -1.56 16.41 -22.77
N GLY A 69 -1.25 16.84 -23.98
CA GLY A 69 -1.41 18.23 -24.41
C GLY A 69 -2.84 18.60 -24.85
N TYR A 70 -3.80 17.69 -24.70
CA TYR A 70 -5.19 17.98 -25.02
C TYR A 70 -5.98 18.36 -23.79
N LEU A 71 -6.66 19.51 -23.86
CA LEU A 71 -7.54 20.00 -22.80
C LEU A 71 -8.66 20.86 -23.43
N PRO A 72 -9.93 20.46 -23.30
CA PRO A 72 -11.05 21.29 -23.73
C PRO A 72 -11.01 22.67 -23.08
N GLU A 73 -11.49 23.70 -23.78
CA GLU A 73 -11.44 25.07 -23.28
C GLU A 73 -12.21 25.23 -21.96
N GLU A 74 -13.37 24.60 -21.82
CA GLU A 74 -14.16 24.62 -20.59
C GLU A 74 -13.42 23.99 -19.40
N ASP A 75 -12.70 22.90 -19.63
CA ASP A 75 -11.90 22.24 -18.61
C ASP A 75 -10.66 23.07 -18.23
N ALA A 76 -10.05 23.73 -19.20
CA ALA A 76 -8.93 24.63 -18.96
C ALA A 76 -9.34 25.83 -18.09
N VAL A 77 -10.50 26.42 -18.39
CA VAL A 77 -11.06 27.56 -17.62
C VAL A 77 -11.39 27.11 -16.20
N TRP A 78 -12.01 25.92 -16.06
CA TRP A 78 -12.36 25.37 -14.75
C TRP A 78 -11.11 25.03 -13.93
N LEU A 79 -10.12 24.34 -14.51
CA LEU A 79 -8.86 24.01 -13.82
C LEU A 79 -8.11 25.27 -13.38
N GLN A 80 -8.08 26.33 -14.21
CA GLN A 80 -7.45 27.58 -13.82
C GLN A 80 -8.19 28.24 -12.65
N ALA A 81 -9.52 28.24 -12.69
CA ALA A 81 -10.33 28.78 -11.59
C ALA A 81 -10.15 27.97 -10.29
N TYR A 82 -10.05 26.63 -10.40
CA TYR A 82 -9.72 25.78 -9.27
C TYR A 82 -8.33 26.11 -8.69
N ILE A 83 -7.30 26.23 -9.53
CA ILE A 83 -5.94 26.56 -9.08
C ILE A 83 -5.91 27.92 -8.38
N ASP A 84 -6.62 28.90 -8.92
CA ASP A 84 -6.74 30.25 -8.35
C ASP A 84 -7.57 30.29 -7.05
N GLY A 85 -8.24 29.20 -6.67
CA GLY A 85 -9.11 29.11 -5.49
C GLY A 85 -10.47 29.80 -5.69
N LYS A 86 -10.90 30.00 -6.92
CA LYS A 86 -12.22 30.55 -7.28
C LYS A 86 -13.30 29.47 -7.36
N GLU A 87 -12.91 28.23 -7.68
CA GLU A 87 -13.76 27.06 -7.66
C GLU A 87 -13.40 26.16 -6.46
N PRO A 88 -14.40 25.51 -5.82
CA PRO A 88 -14.17 24.56 -4.76
C PRO A 88 -13.49 23.30 -5.30
N GLU A 89 -12.92 22.49 -4.37
CA GLU A 89 -12.40 21.18 -4.71
C GLU A 89 -13.55 20.24 -5.07
N ASP A 90 -13.63 19.85 -6.33
CA ASP A 90 -14.54 18.82 -6.85
C ASP A 90 -13.70 17.64 -7.35
N VAL A 91 -13.64 16.60 -6.53
CA VAL A 91 -12.80 15.41 -6.80
C VAL A 91 -13.28 14.67 -8.05
N GLU A 92 -14.59 14.58 -8.29
CA GLU A 92 -15.12 13.87 -9.45
C GLU A 92 -14.75 14.64 -10.74
N ARG A 93 -14.89 15.94 -10.74
CA ARG A 93 -14.50 16.77 -11.90
C ARG A 93 -12.99 16.73 -12.14
N LEU A 94 -12.18 16.76 -11.08
CA LEU A 94 -10.73 16.58 -11.20
C LEU A 94 -10.37 15.21 -11.79
N ARG A 95 -11.06 14.15 -11.37
CA ARG A 95 -10.83 12.79 -11.90
C ARG A 95 -11.19 12.69 -13.38
N GLU A 96 -12.30 13.28 -13.80
CA GLU A 96 -12.70 13.31 -15.22
C GLU A 96 -11.62 13.96 -16.11
N ILE A 97 -11.00 15.03 -15.63
CA ILE A 97 -10.03 15.82 -16.41
C ILE A 97 -8.60 15.23 -16.31
N LEU A 98 -8.21 14.73 -15.13
CA LEU A 98 -6.81 14.43 -14.83
C LEU A 98 -6.48 12.92 -14.81
N ALA A 99 -7.48 12.03 -14.74
CA ALA A 99 -7.20 10.62 -14.54
C ALA A 99 -6.70 9.94 -15.82
N ILE A 100 -5.57 9.23 -15.69
CA ILE A 100 -5.04 8.35 -16.73
C ILE A 100 -4.73 7.00 -16.10
N ALA A 101 -5.40 5.95 -16.56
CA ALA A 101 -5.25 4.57 -16.07
C ALA A 101 -5.33 4.43 -14.54
N PRO A 102 -6.41 4.88 -13.89
CA PRO A 102 -6.56 4.77 -12.44
C PRO A 102 -6.54 3.31 -11.99
N ILE A 103 -5.91 3.06 -10.85
CA ILE A 103 -5.71 1.71 -10.31
C ILE A 103 -6.93 1.33 -9.45
N ARG A 104 -7.46 0.14 -9.67
CA ARG A 104 -8.56 -0.38 -8.86
C ARG A 104 -8.08 -0.66 -7.44
N PRO A 105 -8.83 -0.26 -6.38
CA PRO A 105 -8.40 -0.40 -4.99
C PRO A 105 -7.94 -1.81 -4.60
N TRP A 106 -8.61 -2.86 -5.08
CA TRP A 106 -8.26 -4.26 -4.80
C TRP A 106 -6.97 -4.74 -5.48
N ASN A 107 -6.38 -3.96 -6.38
CA ASN A 107 -5.06 -4.22 -6.95
C ASN A 107 -3.92 -3.60 -6.14
N ILE A 108 -4.23 -2.93 -5.02
CA ILE A 108 -3.25 -2.29 -4.16
C ILE A 108 -3.03 -3.14 -2.91
N LEU A 109 -1.78 -3.52 -2.68
CA LEU A 109 -1.34 -4.20 -1.47
C LEU A 109 -0.42 -3.26 -0.68
N ALA A 110 -0.90 -2.77 0.46
CA ALA A 110 -0.17 -1.91 1.39
C ALA A 110 0.25 -2.70 2.63
N ILE A 111 1.55 -2.92 2.80
CA ILE A 111 2.08 -3.79 3.86
C ILE A 111 2.81 -2.98 4.93
N THR A 112 2.59 -3.34 6.19
CA THR A 112 3.28 -2.77 7.35
C THR A 112 3.71 -3.87 8.33
N PHE A 113 4.53 -3.51 9.32
CA PHE A 113 5.06 -4.48 10.28
C PHE A 113 4.12 -4.79 11.45
N THR A 114 3.27 -3.85 11.85
CA THR A 114 2.43 -3.99 13.05
C THR A 114 0.95 -3.86 12.75
N ASN A 115 0.12 -4.59 13.50
CA ASN A 115 -1.33 -4.48 13.41
C ASN A 115 -1.83 -3.07 13.72
N LYS A 116 -1.18 -2.36 14.65
CA LYS A 116 -1.49 -0.96 14.97
C LYS A 116 -1.30 -0.07 13.72
N ALA A 117 -0.14 -0.15 13.06
CA ALA A 117 0.13 0.64 11.87
C ALA A 117 -0.81 0.27 10.70
N ALA A 118 -1.16 -1.01 10.54
CA ALA A 118 -2.16 -1.45 9.56
C ALA A 118 -3.55 -0.86 9.86
N GLY A 119 -3.95 -0.83 11.13
CA GLY A 119 -5.20 -0.20 11.58
C GLY A 119 -5.22 1.30 11.33
N GLU A 120 -4.15 2.02 11.68
CA GLU A 120 -4.01 3.45 11.40
C GLU A 120 -4.05 3.76 9.89
N MET A 121 -3.42 2.92 9.07
CA MET A 121 -3.43 3.06 7.62
C MET A 121 -4.85 2.92 7.07
N ARG A 122 -5.59 1.87 7.46
CA ARG A 122 -7.00 1.68 7.06
C ARG A 122 -7.88 2.85 7.48
N ALA A 123 -7.76 3.32 8.72
CA ALA A 123 -8.54 4.45 9.21
C ALA A 123 -8.28 5.74 8.39
N ARG A 124 -7.02 6.01 8.03
CA ARG A 124 -6.66 7.16 7.18
C ARG A 124 -7.15 7.00 5.74
N LEU A 125 -7.07 5.79 5.18
CA LEU A 125 -7.65 5.53 3.86
C LEU A 125 -9.17 5.73 3.88
N ALA A 126 -9.87 5.23 4.89
CA ALA A 126 -11.32 5.41 5.04
C ALA A 126 -11.72 6.88 5.17
N SER A 127 -10.95 7.67 5.94
CA SER A 127 -11.22 9.11 6.07
C SER A 127 -11.00 9.91 4.79
N THR A 128 -10.18 9.41 3.85
CA THR A 128 -9.83 10.14 2.61
C THR A 128 -10.62 9.64 1.40
N LEU A 129 -10.76 8.32 1.25
CA LEU A 129 -11.41 7.67 0.10
C LEU A 129 -12.88 7.32 0.35
N GLY A 130 -13.35 7.39 1.60
CA GLY A 130 -14.59 6.76 2.04
C GLY A 130 -14.44 5.27 2.33
N GLU A 131 -15.34 4.73 3.14
CA GLU A 131 -15.29 3.33 3.63
C GLU A 131 -15.33 2.30 2.49
N GLU A 132 -16.12 2.54 1.45
CA GLU A 132 -16.29 1.61 0.34
C GLU A 132 -14.98 1.37 -0.43
N LEU A 133 -14.31 2.42 -0.89
CA LEU A 133 -13.05 2.31 -1.62
C LEU A 133 -11.92 1.83 -0.69
N ALA A 134 -11.85 2.36 0.52
CA ALA A 134 -10.81 2.01 1.48
C ALA A 134 -10.84 0.54 1.89
N SER A 135 -12.03 -0.05 2.08
CA SER A 135 -12.20 -1.47 2.43
C SER A 135 -11.69 -2.42 1.35
N SER A 136 -11.68 -1.96 0.10
CA SER A 136 -11.19 -2.72 -1.04
C SER A 136 -9.65 -2.70 -1.19
N VAL A 137 -8.95 -1.78 -0.50
CA VAL A 137 -7.48 -1.76 -0.47
C VAL A 137 -6.96 -2.82 0.51
N HIS A 138 -6.06 -3.69 0.06
CA HIS A 138 -5.45 -4.70 0.92
C HIS A 138 -4.36 -4.09 1.83
N ALA A 139 -4.79 -3.44 2.93
CA ALA A 139 -3.88 -2.86 3.93
C ALA A 139 -3.74 -3.79 5.14
N SER A 140 -2.56 -4.41 5.32
CA SER A 140 -2.34 -5.44 6.34
C SER A 140 -0.88 -5.55 6.77
N THR A 141 -0.60 -6.43 7.74
CA THR A 141 0.79 -6.83 8.05
C THR A 141 1.30 -7.86 7.04
N PHE A 142 2.63 -8.02 6.94
CA PHE A 142 3.25 -9.07 6.13
C PHE A 142 2.64 -10.44 6.41
N HIS A 143 2.57 -10.83 7.68
CA HIS A 143 2.02 -12.13 8.07
C HIS A 143 0.57 -12.29 7.62
N SER A 144 -0.28 -11.27 7.81
CA SER A 144 -1.68 -11.33 7.38
C SER A 144 -1.83 -11.42 5.86
N ALA A 145 -1.02 -10.67 5.11
CA ALA A 145 -1.00 -10.73 3.64
C ALA A 145 -0.56 -12.13 3.16
N CYS A 146 0.52 -12.69 3.73
CA CYS A 146 1.00 -14.03 3.40
C CYS A 146 -0.06 -15.10 3.71
N VAL A 147 -0.75 -15.01 4.85
CA VAL A 147 -1.84 -15.93 5.19
C VAL A 147 -2.96 -15.88 4.16
N GLN A 148 -3.36 -14.69 3.72
CA GLN A 148 -4.40 -14.55 2.69
C GLN A 148 -3.98 -15.17 1.36
N ILE A 149 -2.72 -14.99 0.95
CA ILE A 149 -2.17 -15.59 -0.26
C ILE A 149 -2.14 -17.12 -0.11
N LEU A 150 -1.63 -17.62 1.01
CA LEU A 150 -1.52 -19.06 1.26
C LEU A 150 -2.91 -19.74 1.31
N ARG A 151 -3.90 -19.12 1.97
CA ARG A 151 -5.28 -19.67 1.98
C ARG A 151 -5.85 -19.88 0.59
N ARG A 152 -5.41 -19.10 -0.41
CA ARG A 152 -5.88 -19.21 -1.80
C ARG A 152 -5.06 -20.16 -2.67
N SER A 153 -3.82 -20.44 -2.31
CA SER A 153 -2.86 -21.05 -3.24
C SER A 153 -2.00 -22.15 -2.64
N ILE A 154 -2.15 -22.47 -1.35
CA ILE A 154 -1.25 -23.40 -0.64
C ILE A 154 -1.37 -24.83 -1.15
N GLU A 155 -2.47 -25.21 -1.76
CA GLU A 155 -2.68 -26.53 -2.38
C GLU A 155 -1.62 -26.83 -3.45
N ARG A 156 -1.09 -25.78 -4.11
CA ARG A 156 0.03 -25.93 -5.06
C ARG A 156 1.32 -26.42 -4.42
N LEU A 157 1.44 -26.31 -3.11
CA LEU A 157 2.56 -26.81 -2.31
C LEU A 157 2.25 -28.15 -1.61
N GLY A 158 1.09 -28.76 -1.88
CA GLY A 158 0.67 -30.04 -1.32
C GLY A 158 0.06 -29.95 0.08
N TYR A 159 -0.31 -28.75 0.56
CA TYR A 159 -0.97 -28.56 1.85
C TYR A 159 -2.46 -28.25 1.67
N GLY A 160 -3.27 -28.62 2.65
CA GLY A 160 -4.69 -28.24 2.67
C GLY A 160 -4.88 -26.75 2.98
N SER A 161 -5.94 -26.15 2.46
CA SER A 161 -6.28 -24.75 2.72
C SER A 161 -6.73 -24.47 4.16
N ASP A 162 -7.01 -25.53 4.94
CA ASP A 162 -7.38 -25.54 6.35
C ASP A 162 -6.19 -25.54 7.32
N PHE A 163 -4.95 -25.32 6.81
CA PHE A 163 -3.73 -25.34 7.64
C PHE A 163 -3.85 -24.44 8.88
N ALA A 164 -3.26 -24.93 9.99
CA ALA A 164 -3.13 -24.17 11.23
C ALA A 164 -1.89 -23.26 11.19
N ILE A 165 -2.00 -22.08 11.82
CA ILE A 165 -0.89 -21.17 12.02
C ILE A 165 -0.43 -21.35 13.46
N TYR A 166 0.80 -21.81 13.65
CA TYR A 166 1.39 -22.00 14.96
C TYR A 166 2.07 -20.71 15.42
N ASP A 167 1.78 -20.33 16.66
CA ASP A 167 2.59 -19.34 17.37
C ASP A 167 3.87 -19.98 17.97
N ALA A 168 4.67 -19.17 18.66
CA ALA A 168 5.91 -19.64 19.28
C ALA A 168 5.66 -20.68 20.39
N ASP A 169 4.54 -20.59 21.08
CA ASP A 169 4.18 -21.55 22.14
C ASP A 169 3.65 -22.86 21.56
N ASP A 170 2.86 -22.78 20.50
CA ASP A 170 2.37 -23.95 19.77
C ASP A 170 3.55 -24.73 19.15
N SER A 171 4.48 -24.01 18.51
CA SER A 171 5.71 -24.61 17.95
C SER A 171 6.55 -25.29 19.02
N ARG A 172 6.64 -24.70 20.22
CA ARG A 172 7.37 -25.29 21.36
C ARG A 172 6.67 -26.53 21.91
N LYS A 173 5.34 -26.50 22.04
CA LYS A 173 4.56 -27.66 22.50
C LYS A 173 4.68 -28.81 21.51
N LEU A 174 4.55 -28.55 20.22
CA LEU A 174 4.73 -29.58 19.20
C LEU A 174 6.13 -30.17 19.24
N MET A 175 7.17 -29.32 19.35
CA MET A 175 8.55 -29.82 19.46
C MET A 175 8.76 -30.71 20.67
N LYS A 176 8.16 -30.40 21.84
CA LYS A 176 8.20 -31.27 23.02
C LYS A 176 7.55 -32.64 22.76
N SER A 177 6.42 -32.66 22.09
CA SER A 177 5.77 -33.91 21.69
C SER A 177 6.67 -34.73 20.76
N CYS A 178 7.23 -34.12 19.73
CA CYS A 178 8.16 -34.78 18.80
C CYS A 178 9.41 -35.38 19.54
N LEU A 179 9.98 -34.65 20.50
CA LEU A 179 11.11 -35.12 21.29
C LEU A 179 10.73 -36.35 22.15
N ALA A 180 9.54 -36.31 22.76
CA ALA A 180 9.04 -37.47 23.54
C ALA A 180 8.82 -38.67 22.64
N ASP A 181 8.22 -38.48 21.46
CA ASP A 181 7.99 -39.57 20.49
C ASP A 181 9.30 -40.19 19.97
N CYS A 182 10.35 -39.36 19.85
CA CYS A 182 11.69 -39.80 19.45
C CYS A 182 12.53 -40.33 20.62
N ASN A 183 12.03 -40.38 21.86
CA ASN A 183 12.76 -40.72 23.07
C ASN A 183 14.01 -39.84 23.31
N VAL A 184 13.95 -38.57 22.94
CA VAL A 184 15.04 -37.60 23.10
C VAL A 184 14.80 -36.75 24.34
N SER A 185 15.85 -36.63 25.19
CA SER A 185 15.77 -35.86 26.42
C SER A 185 15.72 -34.35 26.18
N GLU A 186 14.67 -33.65 26.66
CA GLU A 186 14.56 -32.19 26.64
C GLU A 186 15.72 -31.49 27.40
N LYS A 187 16.35 -32.17 28.36
CA LYS A 187 17.51 -31.62 29.11
C LYS A 187 18.78 -31.57 28.25
N GLN A 188 18.97 -32.56 27.37
CA GLN A 188 20.10 -32.60 26.45
C GLN A 188 19.85 -31.72 25.21
N PHE A 189 18.62 -31.70 24.71
CA PHE A 189 18.21 -30.98 23.51
C PHE A 189 17.00 -30.09 23.83
N PRO A 190 17.23 -28.86 24.28
CA PRO A 190 16.14 -27.94 24.59
C PRO A 190 15.27 -27.69 23.38
N PRO A 191 13.93 -27.78 23.47
CA PRO A 191 13.01 -27.62 22.34
C PRO A 191 13.23 -26.31 21.54
N ARG A 192 13.54 -25.22 22.24
CA ARG A 192 13.81 -23.92 21.61
C ARG A 192 15.06 -23.94 20.70
N GLY A 193 16.12 -24.66 21.13
CA GLY A 193 17.34 -24.82 20.34
C GLY A 193 17.07 -25.57 19.04
N ILE A 194 16.33 -26.68 19.13
CA ILE A 194 15.99 -27.50 17.95
C ILE A 194 15.11 -26.74 16.98
N VAL A 195 14.09 -25.99 17.46
CA VAL A 195 13.25 -25.15 16.60
C VAL A 195 14.11 -24.14 15.85
N GLN A 196 15.10 -23.54 16.53
CA GLN A 196 16.02 -22.59 15.90
C GLN A 196 16.89 -23.23 14.82
N GLU A 197 17.45 -24.44 15.10
CA GLU A 197 18.27 -25.16 14.12
C GLU A 197 17.46 -25.60 12.90
N ILE A 198 16.20 -26.02 13.09
CA ILE A 198 15.29 -26.30 11.96
C ILE A 198 15.00 -25.05 11.15
N SER A 199 14.79 -23.91 11.81
CA SER A 199 14.59 -22.63 11.13
C SER A 199 15.82 -22.25 10.30
N ASN A 200 17.01 -22.31 10.90
CA ASN A 200 18.27 -22.01 10.21
C ASN A 200 18.48 -22.92 8.98
N ALA A 201 18.15 -24.21 9.11
CA ALA A 201 18.27 -25.15 8.00
C ALA A 201 17.26 -24.94 6.87
N LYS A 202 16.12 -24.30 7.15
CA LYS A 202 15.12 -23.93 6.12
C LYS A 202 15.47 -22.62 5.41
N ASP A 203 16.25 -21.77 6.06
CA ASP A 203 16.65 -20.45 5.52
C ASP A 203 17.97 -20.52 4.71
N ALA A 204 18.65 -21.66 4.71
CA ALA A 204 19.88 -21.93 3.97
C ALA A 204 19.59 -22.49 2.57
#